data_da15e4c23dcb81201d106a7efa3aa8f1
#
_entry.id   da15e4c23dcb81201d106a7efa3aa8f1
#
_cell.length_a   1.000
_cell.length_b   1.000
_cell.length_c   1.000
_cell.angle_alpha   90.00
_cell.angle_beta   90.00
_cell.angle_gamma   90.00
#
_symmetry.space_group_name_H-M   'P 1'
#
loop_
_entity.id
_entity.type
_entity.pdbx_description
1 polymer ?
#
loop_
_entity_poly.entity_id
_entity_poly.type
_entity_poly.pdbx_seq_one_letter_code
_entity_poly.pdbx_strand_id
1 'polypeptide(L)'
;LFRSRGNMSKIFGELLMLIEADYRDKKATLAYNGLSFSVPKRLHIIGMMNTADRSLAMIDYALRRRFSFFDMEPGFDSEGFINYQNSFANETFNTLIERIKELNKEIAQDKSLGKGFCIGHSYFCNADDCTEEWMKDVVDFDILPMLSEYWFDESSKLQRWENILHGVFQ
;
A
#
# COMPACT_ATOMS: atom_id res chain seq x y z
N LEU A 1 8.53 -11.83 -10.84
CA LEU A 1 8.37 -10.95 -9.67
C LEU A 1 9.50 -11.27 -8.69
N PHE A 2 10.57 -10.47 -8.69
CA PHE A 2 11.64 -10.64 -7.71
C PHE A 2 11.25 -9.93 -6.41
N ARG A 3 10.94 -10.67 -5.37
CA ARG A 3 10.86 -10.14 -4.00
C ARG A 3 12.25 -10.20 -3.40
N SER A 4 13.00 -9.10 -3.49
CA SER A 4 14.30 -8.99 -2.83
C SER A 4 14.16 -8.19 -1.52
N ARG A 5 14.58 -8.78 -0.41
CA ARG A 5 14.79 -8.08 0.86
C ARG A 5 16.19 -7.43 0.94
N GLY A 6 16.90 -7.37 -0.16
CA GLY A 6 18.24 -6.80 -0.23
C GLY A 6 18.24 -5.28 -0.32
N ASN A 7 19.37 -4.67 0.06
CA ASN A 7 19.59 -3.24 -0.14
C ASN A 7 19.63 -2.92 -1.65
N MET A 8 18.66 -2.14 -2.12
CA MET A 8 18.47 -1.81 -3.54
C MET A 8 19.71 -1.15 -4.16
N SER A 9 20.40 -0.28 -3.42
CA SER A 9 21.62 0.37 -3.91
C SER A 9 22.76 -0.62 -4.14
N LYS A 10 22.87 -1.66 -3.31
CA LYS A 10 23.83 -2.74 -3.53
C LYS A 10 23.47 -3.63 -4.69
N ILE A 11 22.17 -3.87 -4.91
CA ILE A 11 21.67 -4.68 -6.02
C ILE A 11 21.87 -3.95 -7.35
N PHE A 12 21.53 -2.69 -7.42
CA PHE A 12 21.69 -1.88 -8.62
C PHE A 12 23.14 -1.50 -8.90
N GLY A 13 23.95 -1.33 -7.83
CA GLY A 13 25.38 -0.98 -7.98
C GLY A 13 25.59 0.18 -8.94
N GLU A 14 26.46 -0.02 -9.93
CA GLU A 14 26.77 0.95 -10.99
C GLU A 14 25.59 1.32 -11.90
N LEU A 15 24.53 0.48 -11.94
CA LEU A 15 23.32 0.80 -12.71
C LEU A 15 22.59 2.02 -12.16
N LEU A 16 22.75 2.32 -10.87
CA LEU A 16 22.17 3.54 -10.27
C LEU A 16 22.61 4.82 -10.97
N MET A 17 23.86 4.88 -11.44
CA MET A 17 24.36 6.01 -12.21
C MET A 17 23.69 6.06 -13.59
N LEU A 18 23.54 4.91 -14.26
CA LEU A 18 23.02 4.82 -15.62
C LEU A 18 21.52 5.15 -15.74
N ILE A 19 20.77 5.09 -14.65
CA ILE A 19 19.35 5.48 -14.66
C ILE A 19 19.14 7.00 -14.53
N GLU A 20 20.17 7.78 -14.18
CA GLU A 20 20.07 9.24 -14.16
C GLU A 20 19.90 9.80 -15.58
N ALA A 21 19.16 10.92 -15.71
CA ALA A 21 18.83 11.51 -16.99
C ALA A 21 20.07 11.82 -17.86
N ASP A 22 21.12 12.33 -17.23
CA ASP A 22 22.36 12.74 -17.90
C ASP A 22 23.26 11.57 -18.34
N TYR A 23 23.02 10.37 -17.81
CA TYR A 23 23.79 9.16 -18.11
C TYR A 23 23.03 8.16 -18.99
N ARG A 24 21.81 8.46 -19.36
CA ARG A 24 21.06 7.64 -20.32
C ARG A 24 21.78 7.57 -21.65
N ASP A 25 21.75 6.39 -22.30
CA ASP A 25 22.48 6.03 -23.54
C ASP A 25 24.01 6.02 -23.40
N LYS A 26 24.59 6.46 -22.26
CA LYS A 26 26.02 6.32 -22.03
C LYS A 26 26.36 4.88 -21.65
N LYS A 27 27.48 4.39 -22.18
CA LYS A 27 27.96 3.04 -21.88
C LYS A 27 28.83 3.07 -20.61
N ALA A 28 28.62 2.10 -19.75
CA ALA A 28 29.51 1.78 -18.63
C ALA A 28 29.90 0.31 -18.69
N THR A 29 31.09 -0.01 -18.20
CA THR A 29 31.54 -1.40 -18.10
C THR A 29 31.05 -1.96 -16.75
N LEU A 30 30.31 -3.05 -16.78
CA LEU A 30 29.81 -3.71 -15.58
C LEU A 30 30.98 -4.38 -14.86
N ALA A 31 31.18 -4.05 -13.58
CA ALA A 31 32.28 -4.61 -12.76
C ALA A 31 32.15 -6.13 -12.60
N TYR A 32 30.95 -6.65 -12.61
CA TYR A 32 30.64 -8.06 -12.38
C TYR A 32 31.13 -8.98 -13.54
N ASN A 33 31.03 -8.55 -14.82
CA ASN A 33 31.32 -9.40 -15.97
C ASN A 33 32.15 -8.71 -17.09
N GLY A 34 32.50 -7.44 -16.88
CA GLY A 34 33.28 -6.67 -17.86
C GLY A 34 32.54 -6.28 -19.14
N LEU A 35 31.24 -6.56 -19.23
CA LEU A 35 30.43 -6.23 -20.41
C LEU A 35 30.02 -4.76 -20.41
N SER A 36 29.96 -4.18 -21.62
CA SER A 36 29.45 -2.84 -21.82
C SER A 36 27.92 -2.83 -21.72
N PHE A 37 27.38 -1.95 -20.92
CA PHE A 37 25.95 -1.80 -20.67
C PHE A 37 25.51 -0.34 -20.75
N SER A 38 24.29 -0.08 -21.19
CA SER A 38 23.67 1.26 -21.17
C SER A 38 22.17 1.14 -20.92
N VAL A 39 21.59 2.20 -20.36
CA VAL A 39 20.14 2.30 -20.14
C VAL A 39 19.57 3.30 -21.16
N PRO A 40 18.66 2.88 -22.04
CA PRO A 40 18.07 3.75 -23.07
C PRO A 40 17.29 4.94 -22.47
N LYS A 41 17.31 6.08 -23.18
CA LYS A 41 16.55 7.27 -22.75
C LYS A 41 15.06 7.04 -22.57
N ARG A 42 14.46 6.20 -23.42
CA ARG A 42 13.02 5.93 -23.43
C ARG A 42 12.61 4.80 -22.49
N LEU A 43 13.51 4.25 -21.70
CA LEU A 43 13.18 3.25 -20.69
C LEU A 43 12.60 3.95 -19.45
N HIS A 44 11.34 3.67 -19.13
CA HIS A 44 10.70 4.10 -17.89
C HIS A 44 10.82 3.00 -16.84
N ILE A 45 11.16 3.37 -15.62
CA ILE A 45 11.32 2.44 -14.49
C ILE A 45 10.26 2.80 -13.45
N ILE A 46 9.36 1.86 -13.18
CA ILE A 46 8.34 2.00 -12.15
C ILE A 46 8.66 1.00 -11.06
N GLY A 47 8.88 1.50 -9.85
CA GLY A 47 9.09 0.69 -8.65
C GLY A 47 7.86 0.79 -7.74
N MET A 48 7.53 -0.30 -7.06
CA MET A 48 6.51 -0.34 -6.02
C MET A 48 7.14 -0.78 -4.71
N MET A 49 6.73 -0.17 -3.61
CA MET A 49 7.17 -0.55 -2.29
C MET A 49 6.01 -0.50 -1.30
N ASN A 50 6.04 -1.40 -0.33
CA ASN A 50 5.11 -1.34 0.80
C ASN A 50 5.74 -0.51 1.92
N THR A 51 5.14 0.65 2.23
CA THR A 51 5.62 1.55 3.27
C THR A 51 5.30 1.08 4.69
N ALA A 52 4.37 0.13 4.85
CA ALA A 52 4.10 -0.54 6.13
C ALA A 52 5.24 -1.47 6.56
N ASP A 53 6.01 -2.01 5.61
CA ASP A 53 7.18 -2.82 5.93
C ASP A 53 8.37 -1.93 6.33
N ARG A 54 8.51 -1.69 7.64
CA ARG A 54 9.58 -0.87 8.21
C ARG A 54 10.98 -1.39 7.92
N SER A 55 11.15 -2.67 7.63
CA SER A 55 12.42 -3.25 7.24
C SER A 55 12.91 -2.74 5.88
N LEU A 56 11.98 -2.27 5.04
CA LEU A 56 12.21 -1.67 3.72
C LEU A 56 12.25 -0.13 3.75
N ALA A 57 11.92 0.49 4.89
CA ALA A 57 11.77 1.95 5.01
C ALA A 57 13.11 2.72 4.89
N MET A 58 14.24 2.04 4.87
CA MET A 58 15.54 2.64 4.59
C MET A 58 15.82 2.66 3.09
N ILE A 59 15.00 3.41 2.33
CA ILE A 59 15.42 3.74 0.96
C ILE A 59 16.68 4.59 1.07
N ASP A 60 17.76 4.04 0.51
CA ASP A 60 19.03 4.72 0.41
C ASP A 60 18.85 6.10 -0.26
N TYR A 61 19.52 7.09 0.27
CA TYR A 61 19.49 8.46 -0.25
C TYR A 61 19.87 8.54 -1.73
N ALA A 62 20.68 7.60 -2.21
CA ALA A 62 21.06 7.47 -3.61
C ALA A 62 19.88 7.15 -4.53
N LEU A 63 18.95 6.29 -4.09
CA LEU A 63 17.70 5.99 -4.81
C LEU A 63 16.72 7.16 -4.73
N ARG A 64 16.62 7.79 -3.56
CA ARG A 64 15.68 8.89 -3.35
C ARG A 64 15.87 10.05 -4.34
N ARG A 65 17.10 10.33 -4.74
CA ARG A 65 17.41 11.40 -5.69
C ARG A 65 17.09 11.05 -7.15
N ARG A 66 16.88 9.78 -7.46
CA ARG A 66 16.73 9.27 -8.84
C ARG A 66 15.30 8.92 -9.22
N PHE A 67 14.41 8.91 -8.25
CA PHE A 67 12.99 8.58 -8.45
C PHE A 67 12.11 9.69 -7.92
N SER A 68 11.00 9.93 -8.61
CA SER A 68 9.88 10.67 -8.05
C SER A 68 9.02 9.70 -7.25
N PHE A 69 8.67 10.08 -6.04
CA PHE A 69 7.84 9.27 -5.16
C PHE A 69 6.39 9.72 -5.26
N PHE A 70 5.52 8.76 -5.36
CA PHE A 70 4.08 8.97 -5.36
C PHE A 70 3.46 8.06 -4.30
N ASP A 71 2.83 8.66 -3.30
CA ASP A 71 2.12 7.92 -2.26
C ASP A 71 0.75 7.51 -2.77
N MET A 72 0.46 6.20 -2.70
CA MET A 72 -0.86 5.68 -3.03
C MET A 72 -1.69 5.58 -1.75
N GLU A 73 -2.69 6.44 -1.64
CA GLU A 73 -3.66 6.38 -0.56
C GLU A 73 -4.80 5.39 -0.90
N PRO A 74 -5.54 4.88 0.11
CA PRO A 74 -6.75 4.07 -0.13
C PRO A 74 -7.73 4.80 -1.05
N GLY A 75 -8.12 4.17 -2.15
CA GLY A 75 -8.91 4.79 -3.22
C GLY A 75 -10.42 4.83 -2.98
N PHE A 76 -10.88 4.96 -1.74
CA PHE A 76 -12.32 5.04 -1.41
C PHE A 76 -13.02 6.25 -2.04
N ASP A 77 -12.29 7.33 -2.30
CA ASP A 77 -12.83 8.54 -2.93
C ASP A 77 -12.54 8.61 -4.44
N SER A 78 -12.00 7.53 -5.03
CA SER A 78 -11.83 7.44 -6.47
C SER A 78 -13.18 7.28 -7.19
N GLU A 79 -13.30 7.87 -8.38
CA GLU A 79 -14.51 7.74 -9.21
C GLU A 79 -14.88 6.27 -9.46
N GLY A 80 -13.87 5.41 -9.68
CA GLY A 80 -14.06 3.98 -9.88
C GLY A 80 -14.69 3.29 -8.68
N PHE A 81 -14.20 3.57 -7.47
CA PHE A 81 -14.75 2.96 -6.25
C PHE A 81 -16.15 3.53 -5.92
N ILE A 82 -16.36 4.83 -6.08
CA ILE A 82 -17.67 5.46 -5.84
C ILE A 82 -18.72 4.87 -6.79
N ASN A 83 -18.41 4.70 -8.07
CA ASN A 83 -19.34 4.08 -9.03
C ASN A 83 -19.61 2.62 -8.67
N TYR A 84 -18.60 1.86 -8.27
CA TYR A 84 -18.74 0.49 -7.80
C TYR A 84 -19.61 0.42 -6.54
N GLN A 85 -19.37 1.23 -5.53
CA GLN A 85 -20.15 1.30 -4.29
C GLN A 85 -21.62 1.63 -4.58
N ASN A 86 -21.87 2.63 -5.42
CA ASN A 86 -23.22 3.05 -5.80
C ASN A 86 -23.98 2.00 -6.59
N SER A 87 -23.30 1.12 -7.33
CA SER A 87 -23.94 0.08 -8.13
C SER A 87 -24.71 -0.94 -7.29
N PHE A 88 -24.36 -1.13 -6.03
CA PHE A 88 -25.05 -2.04 -5.12
C PHE A 88 -26.30 -1.42 -4.47
N ALA A 89 -26.40 -0.09 -4.42
CA ALA A 89 -27.48 0.62 -3.72
C ALA A 89 -27.75 0.07 -2.30
N ASN A 90 -26.68 -0.28 -1.57
CA ASN A 90 -26.72 -0.95 -0.27
C ASN A 90 -26.27 0.02 0.84
N GLU A 91 -27.23 0.43 1.70
CA GLU A 91 -26.93 1.40 2.77
C GLU A 91 -26.03 0.82 3.86
N THR A 92 -26.10 -0.47 4.16
CA THR A 92 -25.21 -1.14 5.10
C THR A 92 -23.77 -1.09 4.59
N PHE A 93 -23.56 -1.35 3.30
CA PHE A 93 -22.24 -1.23 2.67
C PHE A 93 -21.73 0.21 2.72
N ASN A 94 -22.58 1.19 2.43
CA ASN A 94 -22.19 2.59 2.52
C ASN A 94 -21.76 2.96 3.94
N THR A 95 -22.52 2.52 4.94
CA THR A 95 -22.19 2.75 6.35
C THR A 95 -20.86 2.08 6.73
N LEU A 96 -20.64 0.83 6.29
CA LEU A 96 -19.38 0.12 6.53
C LEU A 96 -18.19 0.89 5.95
N ILE A 97 -18.28 1.34 4.70
CA ILE A 97 -17.21 2.11 4.05
C ILE A 97 -16.92 3.41 4.81
N GLU A 98 -17.93 4.13 5.29
CA GLU A 98 -17.70 5.33 6.11
C GLU A 98 -16.99 4.98 7.43
N ARG A 99 -17.34 3.87 8.11
CA ARG A 99 -16.63 3.42 9.31
C ARG A 99 -15.17 3.06 9.02
N ILE A 100 -14.90 2.43 7.89
CA ILE A 100 -13.52 2.14 7.46
C ILE A 100 -12.73 3.43 7.16
N LYS A 101 -13.35 4.43 6.56
CA LYS A 101 -12.72 5.74 6.36
C LYS A 101 -12.41 6.44 7.69
N GLU A 102 -13.31 6.35 8.68
CA GLU A 102 -13.07 6.87 10.03
C GLU A 102 -11.93 6.12 10.72
N LEU A 103 -11.90 4.80 10.63
CA LEU A 103 -10.83 3.95 11.12
C LEU A 103 -9.48 4.34 10.51
N ASN A 104 -9.44 4.55 9.20
CA ASN A 104 -8.23 4.98 8.49
C ASN A 104 -7.72 6.36 8.96
N LYS A 105 -8.60 7.28 9.34
CA LYS A 105 -8.19 8.56 9.94
C LYS A 105 -7.48 8.34 11.27
N GLU A 106 -7.96 7.42 12.10
CA GLU A 106 -7.33 7.08 13.36
C GLU A 106 -5.99 6.37 13.15
N ILE A 107 -5.93 5.38 12.26
CA ILE A 107 -4.68 4.69 11.90
C ILE A 107 -3.63 5.68 11.37
N ALA A 108 -4.02 6.60 10.51
CA ALA A 108 -3.11 7.59 9.94
C ALA A 108 -2.52 8.55 10.98
N GLN A 109 -3.26 8.82 12.06
CA GLN A 109 -2.83 9.69 13.18
C GLN A 109 -2.08 8.93 14.27
N ASP A 110 -2.13 7.62 14.26
CA ASP A 110 -1.44 6.76 15.22
C ASP A 110 0.07 6.87 15.05
N LYS A 111 0.79 7.19 16.15
CA LYS A 111 2.24 7.39 16.13
C LYS A 111 3.03 6.13 15.81
N SER A 112 2.44 4.97 16.10
CA SER A 112 3.04 3.66 15.88
C SER A 112 2.79 3.12 14.48
N LEU A 113 1.73 3.56 13.79
CA LEU A 113 1.29 3.08 12.49
C LEU A 113 1.55 4.10 11.38
N GLY A 114 0.68 5.09 11.24
CA GLY A 114 0.72 6.09 10.19
C GLY A 114 0.03 5.67 8.89
N LYS A 115 0.09 6.53 7.86
CA LYS A 115 -0.64 6.37 6.59
C LYS A 115 -0.39 5.06 5.85
N GLY A 116 0.81 4.46 6.00
CA GLY A 116 1.15 3.21 5.34
C GLY A 116 0.37 2.00 5.81
N PHE A 117 -0.29 2.11 6.96
CA PHE A 117 -1.10 1.04 7.57
C PHE A 117 -2.61 1.21 7.32
N CYS A 118 -3.03 2.25 6.61
CA CYS A 118 -4.44 2.44 6.28
C CYS A 118 -5.00 1.26 5.47
N ILE A 119 -6.22 0.88 5.80
CA ILE A 119 -6.95 -0.21 5.14
C ILE A 119 -7.27 0.21 3.70
N GLY A 120 -6.89 -0.63 2.73
CA GLY A 120 -7.13 -0.39 1.32
C GLY A 120 -8.59 -0.66 0.92
N HIS A 121 -9.08 0.07 -0.07
CA HIS A 121 -10.39 -0.17 -0.67
C HIS A 121 -10.51 -1.54 -1.36
N SER A 122 -9.38 -2.17 -1.70
CA SER A 122 -9.33 -3.47 -2.39
C SER A 122 -9.98 -4.61 -1.61
N TYR A 123 -10.03 -4.54 -0.29
CA TYR A 123 -10.78 -5.51 0.53
C TYR A 123 -12.27 -5.53 0.21
N PHE A 124 -12.79 -4.43 -0.30
CA PHE A 124 -14.21 -4.19 -0.55
C PHE A 124 -14.57 -4.21 -2.04
N CYS A 125 -13.66 -4.65 -2.94
CA CYS A 125 -13.86 -4.61 -4.39
C CYS A 125 -14.21 -5.96 -5.03
N ASN A 126 -14.29 -7.04 -4.27
CA ASN A 126 -14.43 -8.40 -4.82
C ASN A 126 -15.83 -9.01 -4.62
N ALA A 127 -16.84 -8.19 -4.35
CA ALA A 127 -18.20 -8.68 -4.24
C ALA A 127 -18.84 -8.84 -5.63
N ASP A 128 -19.34 -10.02 -5.94
CA ASP A 128 -20.30 -10.24 -7.02
C ASP A 128 -21.68 -9.72 -6.57
N ASP A 129 -22.05 -10.06 -5.33
CA ASP A 129 -23.21 -9.55 -4.61
C ASP A 129 -22.76 -9.00 -3.24
N CYS A 130 -23.13 -7.76 -2.94
CA CYS A 130 -22.78 -7.10 -1.69
C CYS A 130 -23.70 -7.58 -0.55
N THR A 131 -23.56 -8.85 -0.15
CA THR A 131 -24.35 -9.47 0.91
C THR A 131 -23.84 -9.08 2.30
N GLU A 132 -24.73 -9.11 3.30
CA GLU A 132 -24.32 -8.86 4.69
C GLU A 132 -23.33 -9.91 5.20
N GLU A 133 -23.49 -11.17 4.78
CA GLU A 133 -22.58 -12.27 5.12
C GLU A 133 -21.16 -11.98 4.59
N TRP A 134 -21.04 -11.61 3.32
CA TRP A 134 -19.75 -11.24 2.72
C TRP A 134 -19.11 -10.04 3.44
N MET A 135 -19.89 -9.00 3.79
CA MET A 135 -19.37 -7.85 4.53
C MET A 135 -18.85 -8.24 5.92
N LYS A 136 -19.57 -9.13 6.61
CA LYS A 136 -19.14 -9.68 7.91
C LYS A 136 -17.85 -10.48 7.77
N ASP A 137 -17.74 -11.32 6.75
CA ASP A 137 -16.56 -12.12 6.49
C ASP A 137 -15.33 -11.23 6.26
N VAL A 138 -15.46 -10.16 5.47
CA VAL A 138 -14.36 -9.19 5.28
C VAL A 138 -13.96 -8.54 6.61
N VAL A 139 -14.93 -8.16 7.44
CA VAL A 139 -14.64 -7.56 8.75
C VAL A 139 -13.96 -8.57 9.66
N ASP A 140 -14.50 -9.78 9.78
CA ASP A 140 -14.09 -10.76 10.78
C ASP A 140 -12.78 -11.49 10.42
N PHE A 141 -12.56 -11.73 9.12
CA PHE A 141 -11.43 -12.54 8.67
C PHE A 141 -10.29 -11.72 8.05
N ASP A 142 -10.56 -10.50 7.57
CA ASP A 142 -9.50 -9.66 7.00
C ASP A 142 -9.17 -8.45 7.89
N ILE A 143 -10.19 -7.69 8.34
CA ILE A 143 -9.95 -6.41 9.00
C ILE A 143 -9.61 -6.58 10.49
N LEU A 144 -10.43 -7.29 11.26
CA LEU A 144 -10.20 -7.45 12.70
C LEU A 144 -8.90 -8.18 13.05
N PRO A 145 -8.47 -9.24 12.35
CA PRO A 145 -7.17 -9.84 12.57
C PRO A 145 -6.01 -8.87 12.34
N MET A 146 -6.10 -8.04 11.29
CA MET A 146 -5.10 -7.01 11.02
C MET A 146 -5.05 -5.94 12.10
N LEU A 147 -6.21 -5.48 12.60
CA LEU A 147 -6.27 -4.53 13.72
C LEU A 147 -5.73 -5.13 15.02
N SER A 148 -5.93 -6.43 15.24
CA SER A 148 -5.34 -7.15 16.38
C SER A 148 -3.81 -7.14 16.35
N GLU A 149 -3.20 -7.22 15.17
CA GLU A 149 -1.76 -7.07 15.01
C GLU A 149 -1.30 -5.61 15.21
N TYR A 150 -2.07 -4.64 14.72
CA TYR A 150 -1.75 -3.21 14.85
C TYR A 150 -1.77 -2.73 16.31
N TRP A 151 -2.76 -3.19 17.07
CA TRP A 151 -3.02 -2.76 18.44
C TRP A 151 -2.92 -3.91 19.43
N PHE A 152 -1.91 -4.77 19.29
CA PHE A 152 -1.72 -5.96 20.13
C PHE A 152 -1.60 -5.63 21.62
N ASP A 153 -1.13 -4.43 21.96
CA ASP A 153 -0.99 -3.88 23.31
C ASP A 153 -2.10 -2.88 23.71
N GLU A 154 -3.00 -2.54 22.78
CA GLU A 154 -4.12 -1.60 22.98
C GLU A 154 -5.49 -2.28 22.88
N SER A 155 -5.74 -3.32 23.69
CA SER A 155 -6.96 -4.14 23.62
C SER A 155 -8.28 -3.37 23.71
N SER A 156 -8.32 -2.26 24.46
CA SER A 156 -9.50 -1.39 24.56
C SER A 156 -9.83 -0.69 23.25
N LYS A 157 -8.82 -0.30 22.49
CA LYS A 157 -8.95 0.33 21.18
C LYS A 157 -9.45 -0.66 20.14
N LEU A 158 -8.87 -1.86 20.13
CA LEU A 158 -9.33 -2.97 19.30
C LEU A 158 -10.81 -3.29 19.58
N GLN A 159 -11.18 -3.50 20.86
CA GLN A 159 -12.55 -3.83 21.24
C GLN A 159 -13.56 -2.73 20.84
N ARG A 160 -13.16 -1.47 20.95
CA ARG A 160 -14.00 -0.36 20.50
C ARG A 160 -14.29 -0.44 18.99
N TRP A 161 -13.27 -0.69 18.18
CA TRP A 161 -13.44 -0.78 16.73
C TRP A 161 -14.18 -2.04 16.30
N GLU A 162 -13.97 -3.17 16.97
CA GLU A 162 -14.76 -4.38 16.80
C GLU A 162 -16.27 -4.10 17.00
N ASN A 163 -16.62 -3.42 18.12
CA ASN A 163 -18.00 -3.05 18.40
C ASN A 163 -18.57 -2.07 17.36
N ILE A 164 -17.78 -1.11 16.88
CA ILE A 164 -18.20 -0.15 15.85
C ILE A 164 -18.48 -0.86 14.51
N LEU A 165 -17.58 -1.74 14.09
CA LEU A 165 -17.72 -2.45 12.82
C LEU A 165 -18.87 -3.46 12.85
N HIS A 166 -19.01 -4.24 13.92
CA HIS A 166 -20.15 -5.14 14.08
C HIS A 166 -21.49 -4.41 14.24
N GLY A 167 -21.47 -3.20 14.82
CA GLY A 167 -22.66 -2.36 14.96
C GLY A 167 -23.26 -1.89 13.63
N VAL A 168 -22.54 -2.02 12.52
CA VAL A 168 -23.05 -1.72 11.16
C VAL A 168 -24.13 -2.71 10.73
N PHE A 169 -24.12 -3.91 11.30
CA PHE A 169 -24.98 -5.03 10.92
C PHE A 169 -26.17 -5.25 11.89
N GLN A 170 -26.43 -4.31 12.78
CA GLN A 170 -27.52 -4.34 13.74
C GLN A 170 -28.60 -3.31 13.35
#